data_c863f39926b38914a964a0f0689689f2
#
_entry.id   c863f39926b38914a964a0f0689689f2
#
_cell.length_a   1.000
_cell.length_b   1.000
_cell.length_c   1.000
_cell.angle_alpha   90.00
_cell.angle_beta   90.00
_cell.angle_gamma   90.00
#
_symmetry.space_group_name_H-M   'P 1'
#
loop_
_entity.id
_entity.type
_entity.pdbx_description
1 polymer ?
#
loop_
_entity_poly.entity_id
_entity_poly.type
_entity_poly.pdbx_seq_one_letter_code
_entity_poly.pdbx_strand_id
1 'polypeptide(L)'
;MKRDKIIRATNRQTSITSSSFRATEPVHREIEDYLLTLGYYYDRRKNAYKREGKPADKIISIDRLAQAVLAILKQEPHTARARPTTAIKDKRDYKRIFSGKKTQQPLEMYGVIVQMLNAIEQYFRALPSQQEERVYRNKWCSAGR
;
A
#
# COMPACT_ATOMS: atom_id res chain seq x y z
N MET A 1 -12.08 -23.81 -33.10
CA MET A 1 -10.60 -23.59 -32.95
C MET A 1 -10.18 -22.12 -32.79
N LYS A 2 -10.70 -21.17 -33.52
CA LYS A 2 -10.32 -19.74 -33.34
C LYS A 2 -10.90 -19.11 -32.06
N ARG A 3 -12.11 -19.47 -31.66
CA ARG A 3 -12.77 -18.95 -30.41
C ARG A 3 -12.03 -19.33 -29.15
N ASP A 4 -11.52 -20.56 -29.03
CA ASP A 4 -10.83 -21.03 -27.82
C ASP A 4 -9.45 -20.35 -27.63
N LYS A 5 -8.80 -19.95 -28.73
CA LYS A 5 -7.55 -19.16 -28.66
C LYS A 5 -7.79 -17.75 -28.20
N ILE A 6 -8.91 -17.13 -28.57
CA ILE A 6 -9.31 -15.78 -28.12
C ILE A 6 -9.68 -15.80 -26.65
N ILE A 7 -10.44 -16.80 -26.20
CA ILE A 7 -10.81 -16.97 -24.78
C ILE A 7 -9.57 -17.21 -23.92
N ARG A 8 -8.61 -18.02 -24.37
CA ARG A 8 -7.31 -18.22 -23.66
C ARG A 8 -6.41 -16.99 -23.67
N ALA A 9 -6.46 -16.17 -24.72
CA ALA A 9 -5.71 -14.92 -24.80
C ALA A 9 -6.33 -13.83 -23.88
N THR A 10 -7.66 -13.79 -23.75
CA THR A 10 -8.36 -12.87 -22.83
C THR A 10 -8.21 -13.30 -21.36
N ASN A 11 -8.11 -14.59 -21.06
CA ASN A 11 -7.86 -15.11 -19.70
C ASN A 11 -6.39 -14.97 -19.24
N ARG A 12 -5.46 -14.56 -20.10
CA ARG A 12 -4.13 -14.09 -19.70
C ARG A 12 -4.13 -12.66 -19.16
N GLN A 13 -5.29 -12.06 -19.03
CA GLN A 13 -5.43 -10.75 -18.43
C GLN A 13 -5.10 -10.82 -16.95
N THR A 14 -3.96 -10.20 -16.63
CA THR A 14 -3.63 -9.57 -15.35
C THR A 14 -4.21 -10.30 -14.14
N SER A 15 -3.39 -11.03 -13.44
CA SER A 15 -3.77 -11.54 -12.12
C SER A 15 -4.35 -10.37 -11.32
N ILE A 16 -5.67 -10.37 -11.14
CA ILE A 16 -6.36 -9.38 -10.33
C ILE A 16 -5.80 -9.55 -8.92
N THR A 17 -5.00 -8.61 -8.49
CA THR A 17 -4.47 -8.62 -7.13
C THR A 17 -5.60 -8.31 -6.17
N SER A 18 -5.49 -8.80 -4.93
CA SER A 18 -6.50 -8.53 -3.90
C SER A 18 -6.69 -7.03 -3.67
N SER A 19 -5.63 -6.25 -3.78
CA SER A 19 -5.66 -4.79 -3.72
C SER A 19 -6.43 -4.16 -4.89
N SER A 20 -6.28 -4.69 -6.10
CA SER A 20 -7.04 -4.21 -7.27
C SER A 20 -8.55 -4.44 -7.11
N PHE A 21 -8.93 -5.55 -6.48
CA PHE A 21 -10.35 -5.84 -6.20
C PHE A 21 -10.94 -4.87 -5.18
N ARG A 22 -10.15 -4.45 -4.18
CA ARG A 22 -10.54 -3.49 -3.15
C ARG A 22 -10.49 -2.04 -3.61
N ALA A 23 -9.78 -1.74 -4.68
CA ALA A 23 -9.52 -0.39 -5.17
C ALA A 23 -10.78 0.47 -5.44
N THR A 24 -11.93 -0.17 -5.67
CA THR A 24 -13.21 0.50 -5.94
C THR A 24 -14.04 0.79 -4.70
N GLU A 25 -13.66 0.25 -3.54
CA GLU A 25 -14.41 0.47 -2.29
C GLU A 25 -14.37 1.95 -1.88
N PRO A 26 -15.49 2.49 -1.32
CA PRO A 26 -15.59 3.91 -0.97
C PRO A 26 -14.47 4.41 -0.07
N VAL A 27 -14.07 3.61 0.92
CA VAL A 27 -12.99 3.96 1.86
C VAL A 27 -11.68 4.33 1.16
N HIS A 28 -11.34 3.63 0.08
CA HIS A 28 -10.11 3.93 -0.66
C HIS A 28 -10.20 5.20 -1.49
N ARG A 29 -11.40 5.61 -1.90
CA ARG A 29 -11.62 6.91 -2.55
C ARG A 29 -11.47 8.04 -1.55
N GLU A 30 -12.07 7.91 -0.38
CA GLU A 30 -11.97 8.90 0.70
C GLU A 30 -10.51 9.08 1.14
N ILE A 31 -9.76 7.98 1.29
CA ILE A 31 -8.32 8.03 1.61
C ILE A 31 -7.53 8.72 0.49
N GLU A 32 -7.82 8.40 -0.79
CA GLU A 32 -7.15 9.04 -1.93
C GLU A 32 -7.37 10.55 -1.94
N ASP A 33 -8.64 10.98 -1.83
CA ASP A 33 -9.00 12.39 -1.82
C ASP A 33 -8.32 13.13 -0.66
N TYR A 34 -8.33 12.54 0.53
CA TYR A 34 -7.68 13.12 1.69
C TYR A 34 -6.15 13.20 1.55
N LEU A 35 -5.50 12.13 1.13
CA LEU A 35 -4.03 12.11 0.96
C LEU A 35 -3.58 13.07 -0.14
N LEU A 36 -4.41 13.29 -1.16
CA LEU A 36 -4.15 14.27 -2.21
C LEU A 36 -4.06 15.70 -1.64
N THR A 37 -4.89 16.04 -0.64
CA THR A 37 -4.82 17.35 0.04
C THR A 37 -3.49 17.54 0.78
N LEU A 38 -2.86 16.44 1.21
CA LEU A 38 -1.55 16.44 1.88
C LEU A 38 -0.36 16.36 0.90
N GLY A 39 -0.63 16.31 -0.41
CA GLY A 39 0.39 16.19 -1.45
C GLY A 39 0.94 14.77 -1.63
N TYR A 40 0.20 13.75 -1.21
CA TYR A 40 0.51 12.35 -1.46
C TYR A 40 -0.45 11.75 -2.48
N TYR A 41 0.05 10.78 -3.27
CA TYR A 41 -0.69 10.11 -4.33
C TYR A 41 -0.99 8.67 -3.92
N TYR A 42 -2.25 8.38 -3.62
CA TYR A 42 -2.68 7.05 -3.20
C TYR A 42 -3.00 6.16 -4.40
N ASP A 43 -2.06 5.27 -4.72
CA ASP A 43 -2.13 4.42 -5.92
C ASP A 43 -3.09 3.25 -5.72
N ARG A 44 -4.39 3.49 -5.93
CA ARG A 44 -5.42 2.45 -5.88
C ARG A 44 -5.28 1.44 -7.02
N ARG A 45 -4.78 1.90 -8.16
CA ARG A 45 -4.51 1.08 -9.35
C ARG A 45 -3.01 1.03 -9.57
N LYS A 46 -2.47 -0.17 -9.60
CA LYS A 46 -1.03 -0.40 -9.71
C LYS A 46 -0.35 0.49 -10.75
N ASN A 47 0.57 1.31 -10.29
CA ASN A 47 1.39 2.23 -11.10
C ASN A 47 0.60 3.32 -11.86
N ALA A 48 -0.61 3.69 -11.44
CA ALA A 48 -1.37 4.74 -12.11
C ALA A 48 -0.62 6.07 -12.04
N TYR A 49 -0.32 6.54 -10.86
CA TYR A 49 0.40 7.81 -10.66
C TYR A 49 1.87 7.77 -11.10
N LYS A 50 2.50 6.59 -11.07
CA LYS A 50 3.84 6.44 -11.64
C LYS A 50 3.86 6.67 -13.15
N ARG A 51 2.84 6.20 -13.86
CA ARG A 51 2.69 6.44 -15.31
C ARG A 51 2.39 7.90 -15.64
N GLU A 52 1.80 8.62 -14.70
CA GLU A 52 1.57 10.07 -14.79
C GLU A 52 2.82 10.90 -14.46
N GLY A 53 3.94 10.27 -14.13
CA GLY A 53 5.20 10.96 -13.82
C GLY A 53 5.21 11.59 -12.42
N LYS A 54 4.33 11.17 -11.50
CA LYS A 54 4.35 11.69 -10.13
C LYS A 54 5.58 11.21 -9.37
N PRO A 55 6.10 12.00 -8.40
CA PRO A 55 7.28 11.65 -7.63
C PRO A 55 7.08 10.34 -6.85
N ALA A 56 8.01 9.39 -6.99
CA ALA A 56 7.90 8.05 -6.41
C ALA A 56 7.84 8.04 -4.87
N ASP A 57 8.50 9.02 -4.24
CA ASP A 57 8.51 9.22 -2.78
C ASP A 57 7.17 9.72 -2.23
N LYS A 58 6.31 10.25 -3.10
CA LYS A 58 4.95 10.72 -2.77
C LYS A 58 3.86 9.72 -3.10
N ILE A 59 4.21 8.60 -3.76
CA ILE A 59 3.24 7.57 -4.15
C ILE A 59 3.18 6.49 -3.08
N ILE A 60 1.96 6.17 -2.61
CA ILE A 60 1.70 5.09 -1.68
C ILE A 60 0.63 4.14 -2.22
N SER A 61 0.92 2.83 -2.26
CA SER A 61 -0.05 1.82 -2.69
C SER A 61 -0.94 1.35 -1.54
N ILE A 62 -2.07 0.70 -1.87
CA ILE A 62 -2.96 0.06 -0.89
C ILE A 62 -2.18 -0.92 0.00
N ASP A 63 -1.36 -1.79 -0.60
CA ASP A 63 -0.56 -2.78 0.11
C ASP A 63 0.41 -2.11 1.11
N ARG A 64 1.07 -1.04 0.69
CA ARG A 64 2.02 -0.33 1.51
C ARG A 64 1.35 0.42 2.66
N LEU A 65 0.21 1.05 2.41
CA LEU A 65 -0.57 1.68 3.47
C LEU A 65 -1.06 0.64 4.49
N ALA A 66 -1.56 -0.51 4.02
CA ALA A 66 -1.99 -1.59 4.90
C ALA A 66 -0.85 -2.11 5.79
N GLN A 67 0.35 -2.30 5.23
CA GLN A 67 1.53 -2.67 6.00
C GLN A 67 1.90 -1.63 7.05
N ALA A 68 1.88 -0.35 6.69
CA ALA A 68 2.18 0.74 7.60
C ALA A 68 1.17 0.83 8.74
N VAL A 69 -0.12 0.67 8.47
CA VAL A 69 -1.18 0.62 9.49
C VAL A 69 -0.97 -0.55 10.44
N LEU A 70 -0.65 -1.74 9.92
CA LEU A 70 -0.36 -2.91 10.76
C LEU A 70 0.88 -2.69 11.65
N ALA A 71 1.95 -2.18 11.07
CA ALA A 71 3.20 -2.00 11.79
C ALA A 71 3.11 -0.92 12.86
N ILE A 72 2.54 0.24 12.52
CA ILE A 72 2.56 1.44 13.36
C ILE A 72 1.34 1.47 14.29
N LEU A 73 0.14 1.36 13.74
CA LEU A 73 -1.10 1.53 14.52
C LEU A 73 -1.49 0.27 15.28
N LYS A 74 -1.34 -0.91 14.65
CA LYS A 74 -1.67 -2.20 15.30
C LYS A 74 -0.49 -2.80 16.06
N GLN A 75 0.70 -2.20 15.96
CA GLN A 75 1.93 -2.68 16.60
C GLN A 75 2.27 -4.14 16.26
N GLU A 76 1.95 -4.54 15.02
CA GLU A 76 2.20 -5.88 14.48
C GLU A 76 3.26 -5.87 13.36
N PRO A 77 4.51 -5.40 13.61
CA PRO A 77 5.52 -5.28 12.55
C PRO A 77 5.93 -6.62 11.94
N HIS A 78 5.89 -7.70 12.73
CA HIS A 78 6.19 -9.04 12.24
C HIS A 78 5.14 -9.52 11.22
N THR A 79 3.86 -9.30 11.49
CA THR A 79 2.75 -9.62 10.59
C THR A 79 2.84 -8.78 9.31
N ALA A 80 3.09 -7.48 9.45
CA ALA A 80 3.26 -6.55 8.35
C ALA A 80 4.40 -6.98 7.41
N ARG A 81 5.51 -7.48 7.98
CA ARG A 81 6.67 -7.95 7.22
C ARG A 81 6.45 -9.32 6.58
N ALA A 82 5.94 -10.30 7.34
CA ALA A 82 5.85 -11.68 6.89
C ALA A 82 4.72 -11.91 5.87
N ARG A 83 3.64 -11.14 5.96
CA ARG A 83 2.42 -11.36 5.18
C ARG A 83 1.82 -10.07 4.62
N PRO A 84 2.56 -9.32 3.79
CA PRO A 84 2.12 -8.00 3.31
C PRO A 84 0.80 -8.03 2.55
N THR A 85 0.55 -9.07 1.77
CA THR A 85 -0.69 -9.20 0.97
C THR A 85 -1.83 -9.88 1.72
N THR A 86 -1.54 -10.62 2.80
CA THR A 86 -2.56 -11.33 3.58
C THR A 86 -3.49 -10.36 4.30
N ALA A 87 -2.96 -9.24 4.76
CA ALA A 87 -3.71 -8.16 5.40
C ALA A 87 -4.87 -7.62 4.54
N ILE A 88 -4.73 -7.70 3.21
CA ILE A 88 -5.75 -7.26 2.26
C ILE A 88 -6.65 -8.42 1.83
N LYS A 89 -6.10 -9.64 1.78
CA LYS A 89 -6.84 -10.86 1.42
C LYS A 89 -7.79 -11.30 2.53
N ASP A 90 -7.31 -11.32 3.76
CA ASP A 90 -8.14 -11.71 4.90
C ASP A 90 -9.18 -10.62 5.20
N LYS A 91 -10.45 -11.03 5.24
CA LYS A 91 -11.57 -10.11 5.43
C LYS A 91 -11.58 -9.46 6.82
N ARG A 92 -11.06 -10.15 7.85
CA ARG A 92 -10.97 -9.62 9.22
C ARG A 92 -9.86 -8.61 9.34
N ASP A 93 -8.68 -8.93 8.82
CA ASP A 93 -7.53 -8.04 8.85
C ASP A 93 -7.79 -6.79 8.01
N TYR A 94 -8.39 -6.96 6.83
CA TYR A 94 -8.80 -5.83 6.00
C TYR A 94 -9.74 -4.88 6.75
N LYS A 95 -10.76 -5.41 7.43
CA LYS A 95 -11.67 -4.58 8.24
C LYS A 95 -10.97 -3.89 9.42
N ARG A 96 -9.97 -4.51 10.01
CA ARG A 96 -9.16 -3.91 11.09
C ARG A 96 -8.35 -2.71 10.60
N ILE A 97 -7.95 -2.72 9.33
CA ILE A 97 -7.11 -1.70 8.70
C ILE A 97 -7.96 -0.61 8.06
N PHE A 98 -8.99 -0.99 7.31
CA PHE A 98 -9.82 -0.13 6.47
C PHE A 98 -11.31 -0.22 6.86
N SER A 99 -11.64 -0.20 8.14
CA SER A 99 -13.02 -0.39 8.59
C SER A 99 -13.94 0.76 8.21
N GLY A 100 -15.17 0.40 7.74
CA GLY A 100 -16.21 1.37 7.42
C GLY A 100 -17.00 1.85 8.65
N LYS A 101 -17.64 2.94 8.49
CA LYS A 101 -18.56 3.84 9.26
C LYS A 101 -18.78 3.71 10.78
N LYS A 102 -18.54 2.60 11.47
CA LYS A 102 -18.77 2.48 12.94
C LYS A 102 -17.52 2.22 13.78
N THR A 103 -16.43 1.76 13.13
CA THR A 103 -15.13 1.51 13.76
C THR A 103 -14.01 2.13 12.92
N GLN A 104 -14.36 3.13 12.14
CA GLN A 104 -13.48 3.74 11.15
C GLN A 104 -12.32 4.45 11.84
N GLN A 105 -11.12 4.13 11.42
CA GLN A 105 -9.98 4.99 11.67
C GLN A 105 -10.27 6.35 11.02
N PRO A 106 -10.11 7.47 11.73
CA PRO A 106 -10.27 8.76 11.09
C PRO A 106 -9.28 8.91 9.94
N LEU A 107 -9.69 9.63 8.88
CA LEU A 107 -8.85 9.80 7.68
C LEU A 107 -7.49 10.42 8.03
N GLU A 108 -7.45 11.28 9.04
CA GLU A 108 -6.25 11.92 9.58
C GLU A 108 -5.19 10.90 10.03
N MET A 109 -5.62 9.75 10.55
CA MET A 109 -4.71 8.68 10.96
C MET A 109 -3.93 8.11 9.77
N TYR A 110 -4.58 7.93 8.62
CA TYR A 110 -3.87 7.49 7.41
C TYR A 110 -2.86 8.54 6.94
N GLY A 111 -3.21 9.83 7.03
CA GLY A 111 -2.30 10.93 6.73
C GLY A 111 -1.06 10.92 7.61
N VAL A 112 -1.24 10.82 8.93
CA VAL A 112 -0.14 10.74 9.89
C VAL A 112 0.76 9.53 9.61
N ILE A 113 0.17 8.35 9.37
CA ILE A 113 0.93 7.13 9.05
C ILE A 113 1.75 7.29 7.78
N VAL A 114 1.19 7.90 6.73
CA VAL A 114 1.92 8.14 5.47
C VAL A 114 3.05 9.12 5.67
N GLN A 115 2.85 10.19 6.44
CA GLN A 115 3.90 11.16 6.77
C GLN A 115 5.03 10.52 7.59
N MET A 116 4.70 9.71 8.60
CA MET A 116 5.68 8.95 9.39
C MET A 116 6.47 7.98 8.50
N LEU A 117 5.79 7.22 7.64
CA LEU A 117 6.43 6.29 6.73
C LEU A 117 7.42 7.02 5.80
N ASN A 118 7.00 8.15 5.22
CA ASN A 118 7.84 8.94 4.35
C ASN A 118 9.06 9.52 5.10
N ALA A 119 8.87 10.03 6.31
CA ALA A 119 9.96 10.54 7.15
C ALA A 119 10.99 9.44 7.48
N ILE A 120 10.51 8.24 7.85
CA ILE A 120 11.35 7.07 8.10
C ILE A 120 12.16 6.69 6.86
N GLU A 121 11.53 6.65 5.69
CA GLU A 121 12.21 6.32 4.44
C GLU A 121 13.25 7.36 4.04
N GLN A 122 12.94 8.64 4.20
CA GLN A 122 13.89 9.71 3.96
C GLN A 122 15.09 9.64 4.91
N TYR A 123 14.85 9.37 6.19
CA TYR A 123 15.91 9.15 7.16
C TYR A 123 16.85 8.02 6.74
N PHE A 124 16.31 6.86 6.36
CA PHE A 124 17.13 5.73 5.94
C PHE A 124 17.88 5.98 4.63
N ARG A 125 17.32 6.74 3.70
CA ARG A 125 18.02 7.14 2.47
C ARG A 125 19.19 8.09 2.73
N ALA A 126 19.12 8.86 3.81
CA ALA A 126 20.18 9.78 4.20
C ALA A 126 21.33 9.13 4.99
N LEU A 127 21.13 7.87 5.46
CA LEU A 127 22.17 7.14 6.18
C LEU A 127 23.32 6.71 5.26
N PRO A 128 24.60 6.77 5.73
CA PRO A 128 25.72 6.21 4.99
C PRO A 128 25.54 4.72 4.71
N SER A 129 25.99 4.27 3.55
CA SER A 129 25.76 2.90 3.02
C SER A 129 26.11 1.75 3.97
N GLN A 130 27.14 1.92 4.82
CA GLN A 130 27.50 0.91 5.84
C GLN A 130 26.46 0.76 6.96
N GLN A 131 25.71 1.81 7.28
CA GLN A 131 24.60 1.77 8.22
C GLN A 131 23.34 1.28 7.56
N GLU A 132 23.15 1.54 6.27
CA GLU A 132 22.06 1.00 5.47
C GLU A 132 22.03 -0.52 5.50
N GLU A 133 23.16 -1.20 5.30
CA GLU A 133 23.20 -2.66 5.29
C GLU A 133 22.74 -3.31 6.60
N ARG A 134 23.06 -2.69 7.75
CA ARG A 134 22.64 -3.18 9.07
C ARG A 134 21.14 -2.98 9.32
N VAL A 135 20.58 -1.87 8.85
CA VAL A 135 19.18 -1.50 9.05
C VAL A 135 18.28 -2.11 7.99
N TYR A 136 18.74 -2.16 6.73
CA TYR A 136 18.00 -2.81 5.63
C TYR A 136 18.01 -4.33 5.68
N ARG A 137 18.89 -4.96 6.41
CA ARG A 137 18.79 -6.39 6.69
C ARG A 137 17.54 -6.72 7.52
N ASN A 138 16.97 -5.75 8.21
CA ASN A 138 15.67 -5.81 8.90
C ASN A 138 14.50 -5.27 8.06
N LYS A 139 14.62 -5.33 6.77
CA LYS A 139 13.74 -4.91 5.67
C LYS A 139 12.24 -5.02 5.91
N TRP A 140 11.62 -4.11 6.56
CA TRP A 140 10.20 -3.90 6.37
C TRP A 140 9.92 -2.78 5.33
N CYS A 141 10.93 -1.96 5.02
CA CYS A 141 10.83 -0.88 4.04
C CYS A 141 11.07 -1.32 2.58
N SER A 142 11.65 -2.48 2.32
CA SER A 142 12.09 -2.87 0.96
C SER A 142 11.13 -3.79 0.20
N ALA A 143 9.92 -4.02 0.68
CA ALA A 143 8.90 -4.81 -0.04
C ALA A 143 8.20 -4.03 -1.17
N GLY A 144 8.82 -3.00 -1.73
CA GLY A 144 8.24 -2.11 -2.72
C GLY A 144 9.10 -1.79 -3.94
N ARG A 145 9.95 -2.74 -4.36
CA ARG A 145 10.60 -2.64 -5.69
C ARG A 145 10.14 -3.73 -6.62
#